data_c41e7b073b5690c4f9345e17dad701fe
#
_entry.id   c41e7b073b5690c4f9345e17dad701fe
#
_cell.length_a   1.000
_cell.length_b   1.000
_cell.length_c   1.000
_cell.angle_alpha   90.00
_cell.angle_beta   90.00
_cell.angle_gamma   90.00
#
_symmetry.space_group_name_H-M   'P 1'
#
loop_
_entity.id
_entity.type
_entity.pdbx_description
1 polymer ?
#
loop_
_entity_poly.entity_id
_entity_poly.type
_entity_poly.pdbx_seq_one_letter_code
_entity_poly.pdbx_strand_id
1 'polypeptide(L)'
;MIKEDRFLEKIADFCISKSKALGSTSSNVLVMNTISENVNIRNKKLDGSERSENLGVTLTTYIGKKKASISSTNFSENNLIELVTRCIDSTKVTPEDEYNSLPDQELHFKGEKNLELYDNTHLSNDEKINFIKEAEEVAFSHDKIVNTNGSGFSETKSNFI
;
A
#
# COMPACT_ATOMS: atom_id res chain seq x y z
N MET A 1 12.87 1.27 -6.59
CA MET A 1 12.27 2.22 -7.58
C MET A 1 10.79 1.88 -7.69
N ILE A 2 9.89 2.87 -7.61
CA ILE A 2 8.44 2.64 -7.78
C ILE A 2 8.19 1.99 -9.14
N LYS A 3 7.34 0.97 -9.16
CA LYS A 3 6.96 0.26 -10.39
C LYS A 3 6.03 1.13 -11.23
N GLU A 4 6.18 1.01 -12.55
CA GLU A 4 5.33 1.71 -13.51
C GLU A 4 3.89 1.17 -13.47
N ASP A 5 2.92 2.03 -13.75
CA ASP A 5 1.48 1.70 -13.80
C ASP A 5 1.21 0.49 -14.67
N ARG A 6 1.80 0.44 -15.86
CA ARG A 6 1.65 -0.68 -16.79
C ARG A 6 2.03 -2.05 -16.20
N PHE A 7 2.97 -2.08 -15.24
CA PHE A 7 3.33 -3.32 -14.56
C PHE A 7 2.22 -3.74 -13.57
N LEU A 8 1.70 -2.77 -12.82
CA LEU A 8 0.62 -3.01 -11.86
C LEU A 8 -0.67 -3.42 -12.57
N GLU A 9 -1.02 -2.73 -13.67
CA GLU A 9 -2.17 -3.04 -14.53
C GLU A 9 -2.15 -4.47 -15.04
N LYS A 10 -1.02 -4.94 -15.57
CA LYS A 10 -0.89 -6.32 -16.06
C LYS A 10 -1.20 -7.35 -14.99
N ILE A 11 -0.79 -7.10 -13.75
CA ILE A 11 -1.05 -8.01 -12.62
C ILE A 11 -2.54 -7.98 -12.28
N ALA A 12 -3.13 -6.78 -12.20
CA ALA A 12 -4.54 -6.60 -11.91
C ALA A 12 -5.41 -7.29 -12.97
N ASP A 13 -5.15 -7.03 -14.25
CA ASP A 13 -5.86 -7.64 -15.40
C ASP A 13 -5.76 -9.15 -15.40
N PHE A 14 -4.56 -9.69 -15.13
CA PHE A 14 -4.36 -11.13 -15.02
C PHE A 14 -5.24 -11.72 -13.92
N CYS A 15 -5.23 -11.14 -12.71
CA CYS A 15 -5.99 -11.65 -11.58
C CYS A 15 -7.51 -11.55 -11.83
N ILE A 16 -8.00 -10.45 -12.40
CA ILE A 16 -9.42 -10.26 -12.74
C ILE A 16 -9.85 -11.28 -13.80
N SER A 17 -9.11 -11.37 -14.91
CA SER A 17 -9.44 -12.29 -16.01
C SER A 17 -9.45 -13.73 -15.56
N LYS A 18 -8.45 -14.13 -14.77
CA LYS A 18 -8.34 -15.50 -14.25
C LYS A 18 -9.43 -15.82 -13.24
N SER A 19 -9.77 -14.91 -12.33
CA SER A 19 -10.85 -15.11 -11.34
C SER A 19 -12.21 -15.26 -12.02
N LYS A 20 -12.48 -14.47 -13.06
CA LYS A 20 -13.68 -14.61 -13.89
C LYS A 20 -13.73 -15.98 -14.58
N ALA A 21 -12.62 -16.43 -15.16
CA ALA A 21 -12.54 -17.74 -15.80
C ALA A 21 -12.76 -18.91 -14.83
N LEU A 22 -12.44 -18.73 -13.53
CA LEU A 22 -12.65 -19.73 -12.47
C LEU A 22 -14.00 -19.59 -11.75
N GLY A 23 -14.91 -18.73 -12.24
CA GLY A 23 -16.31 -18.66 -11.82
C GLY A 23 -16.63 -17.60 -10.76
N SER A 24 -15.79 -16.60 -10.55
CA SER A 24 -16.18 -15.44 -9.73
C SER A 24 -17.29 -14.66 -10.45
N THR A 25 -18.29 -14.20 -9.70
CA THR A 25 -19.33 -13.31 -10.20
C THR A 25 -18.84 -11.87 -10.31
N SER A 26 -17.95 -11.46 -9.40
CA SER A 26 -17.21 -10.21 -9.44
C SER A 26 -15.90 -10.34 -8.68
N SER A 27 -14.98 -9.44 -8.95
CA SER A 27 -13.68 -9.39 -8.26
C SER A 27 -13.15 -7.96 -8.19
N ASN A 28 -12.36 -7.72 -7.14
CA ASN A 28 -11.60 -6.50 -6.95
C ASN A 28 -10.13 -6.86 -6.74
N VAL A 29 -9.24 -6.12 -7.34
CA VAL A 29 -7.79 -6.30 -7.19
C VAL A 29 -7.19 -4.96 -6.79
N LEU A 30 -6.34 -5.00 -5.78
CA LEU A 30 -5.45 -3.90 -5.42
C LEU A 30 -4.01 -4.36 -5.60
N VAL A 31 -3.28 -3.72 -6.49
CA VAL A 31 -1.83 -3.89 -6.63
C VAL A 31 -1.17 -2.61 -6.15
N MET A 32 -0.28 -2.72 -5.18
CA MET A 32 0.34 -1.56 -4.55
C MET A 32 1.85 -1.74 -4.41
N ASN A 33 2.59 -0.73 -4.83
CA ASN A 33 4.03 -0.61 -4.58
C ASN A 33 4.28 0.61 -3.68
N THR A 34 4.88 0.39 -2.53
CA THR A 34 5.17 1.43 -1.54
C THR A 34 6.66 1.43 -1.22
N ILE A 35 7.25 2.63 -1.22
CA ILE A 35 8.59 2.88 -0.71
C ILE A 35 8.44 3.80 0.48
N SER A 36 9.00 3.40 1.62
CA SER A 36 9.01 4.20 2.84
C SER A 36 10.45 4.41 3.30
N GLU A 37 10.78 5.64 3.69
CA GLU A 37 12.05 6.02 4.28
C GLU A 37 11.78 6.68 5.63
N ASN A 38 12.48 6.23 6.66
CA ASN A 38 12.40 6.75 8.01
C ASN A 38 13.79 7.10 8.50
N VAL A 39 13.95 8.29 9.07
CA VAL A 39 15.18 8.72 9.72
C VAL A 39 14.84 9.23 11.10
N ASN A 40 15.52 8.75 12.12
CA ASN A 40 15.27 9.11 13.51
C ASN A 40 16.57 9.59 14.16
N ILE A 41 16.47 10.62 14.97
CA ILE A 41 17.57 11.06 15.84
C ILE A 41 17.12 11.04 17.30
N ARG A 42 18.09 10.93 18.17
CA ARG A 42 17.91 11.11 19.61
C ARG A 42 19.15 11.76 20.22
N ASN A 43 18.97 12.76 21.05
CA ASN A 43 20.06 13.55 21.62
C ASN A 43 21.02 14.06 20.53
N LYS A 44 20.46 14.60 19.45
CA LYS A 44 21.19 15.16 18.27
C LYS A 44 22.03 14.15 17.50
N LYS A 45 21.91 12.86 17.77
CA LYS A 45 22.64 11.78 17.08
C LYS A 45 21.67 10.91 16.31
N LEU A 46 22.13 10.41 15.17
CA LEU A 46 21.37 9.43 14.38
C LEU A 46 21.09 8.21 15.25
N ASP A 47 19.82 7.89 15.44
CA ASP A 47 19.32 6.73 16.20
C ASP A 47 18.92 5.59 15.26
N GLY A 48 18.34 5.92 14.10
CA GLY A 48 17.99 4.94 13.09
C GLY A 48 17.76 5.56 11.72
N SER A 49 18.03 4.76 10.69
CA SER A 49 17.65 5.05 9.31
C SER A 49 17.19 3.76 8.65
N GLU A 50 15.99 3.77 8.11
CA GLU A 50 15.37 2.60 7.49
C GLU A 50 14.78 3.00 6.15
N ARG A 51 14.94 2.11 5.15
CA ARG A 51 14.26 2.18 3.87
C ARG A 51 13.64 0.83 3.57
N SER A 52 12.33 0.82 3.34
CA SER A 52 11.60 -0.37 2.93
C SER A 52 10.96 -0.19 1.56
N GLU A 53 10.88 -1.27 0.81
CA GLU A 53 10.15 -1.33 -0.46
C GLU A 53 9.23 -2.55 -0.44
N ASN A 54 7.93 -2.28 -0.55
CA ASN A 54 6.90 -3.30 -0.51
C ASN A 54 6.12 -3.28 -1.82
N LEU A 55 5.95 -4.45 -2.42
CA LEU A 55 5.07 -4.68 -3.56
C LEU A 55 4.11 -5.81 -3.17
N GLY A 56 2.81 -5.54 -3.30
CA GLY A 56 1.77 -6.48 -2.89
C GLY A 56 0.59 -6.49 -3.87
N VAL A 57 -0.07 -7.62 -3.97
CA VAL A 57 -1.37 -7.79 -4.62
C VAL A 57 -2.37 -8.34 -3.62
N THR A 58 -3.53 -7.75 -3.57
CA THR A 58 -4.69 -8.24 -2.82
C THR A 58 -5.82 -8.49 -3.81
N LEU A 59 -6.24 -9.74 -3.89
CA LEU A 59 -7.39 -10.17 -4.69
C LEU A 59 -8.56 -10.45 -3.76
N THR A 60 -9.70 -9.84 -4.05
CA THR A 60 -10.99 -10.15 -3.44
C THR A 60 -11.91 -10.71 -4.49
N THR A 61 -12.50 -11.87 -4.23
CA THR A 61 -13.45 -12.53 -5.15
C THR A 61 -14.81 -12.69 -4.50
N TYR A 62 -15.86 -12.62 -5.34
CA TYR A 62 -17.25 -12.80 -4.95
C TYR A 62 -17.87 -13.92 -5.79
N ILE A 63 -18.66 -14.77 -5.16
CA ILE A 63 -19.50 -15.78 -5.79
C ILE A 63 -20.89 -15.65 -5.15
N GLY A 64 -21.81 -15.00 -5.86
CA GLY A 64 -23.07 -14.56 -5.25
C GLY A 64 -22.81 -13.61 -4.09
N LYS A 65 -23.23 -13.99 -2.90
CA LYS A 65 -23.05 -13.24 -1.65
C LYS A 65 -21.88 -13.74 -0.77
N LYS A 66 -21.08 -14.66 -1.28
CA LYS A 66 -19.88 -15.16 -0.64
C LYS A 66 -18.68 -14.32 -1.05
N LYS A 67 -17.74 -14.10 -0.13
CA LYS A 67 -16.56 -13.26 -0.33
C LYS A 67 -15.34 -13.86 0.35
N ALA A 68 -14.21 -13.83 -0.33
CA ALA A 68 -12.89 -14.06 0.28
C ALA A 68 -11.86 -13.10 -0.30
N SER A 69 -10.80 -12.86 0.47
CA SER A 69 -9.69 -12.00 0.07
C SER A 69 -8.37 -12.65 0.42
N ILE A 70 -7.42 -12.66 -0.51
CA ILE A 70 -6.07 -13.20 -0.32
C ILE A 70 -5.05 -12.21 -0.86
N SER A 71 -3.93 -12.06 -0.16
CA SER A 71 -2.82 -11.21 -0.56
C SER A 71 -1.56 -12.03 -0.82
N SER A 72 -0.70 -11.51 -1.69
CA SER A 72 0.64 -12.07 -1.97
C SER A 72 1.64 -10.96 -2.29
N THR A 73 2.90 -11.26 -2.00
CA THR A 73 4.05 -10.45 -2.42
C THR A 73 4.88 -11.14 -3.51
N ASN A 74 4.45 -12.31 -3.96
CA ASN A 74 5.12 -13.07 -5.02
C ASN A 74 4.34 -12.96 -6.33
N PHE A 75 4.97 -12.38 -7.34
CA PHE A 75 4.38 -12.02 -8.63
C PHE A 75 4.79 -12.99 -9.77
N SER A 76 5.39 -14.15 -9.45
CA SER A 76 5.60 -15.16 -10.48
C SER A 76 4.25 -15.68 -11.00
N GLU A 77 4.18 -16.02 -12.27
CA GLU A 77 2.94 -16.45 -12.92
C GLU A 77 2.29 -17.63 -12.18
N ASN A 78 3.08 -18.61 -11.76
CA ASN A 78 2.58 -19.75 -11.00
C ASN A 78 1.95 -19.35 -9.67
N ASN A 79 2.57 -18.39 -8.95
CA ASN A 79 2.02 -17.90 -7.69
C ASN A 79 0.76 -17.06 -7.87
N LEU A 80 0.66 -16.28 -8.95
CA LEU A 80 -0.57 -15.54 -9.27
C LEU A 80 -1.71 -16.51 -9.62
N ILE A 81 -1.43 -17.58 -10.36
CA ILE A 81 -2.42 -18.63 -10.63
C ILE A 81 -2.87 -19.29 -9.33
N GLU A 82 -1.95 -19.63 -8.44
CA GLU A 82 -2.27 -20.21 -7.14
C GLU A 82 -3.06 -19.26 -6.26
N LEU A 83 -2.67 -17.98 -6.21
CA LEU A 83 -3.38 -16.93 -5.49
C LEU A 83 -4.85 -16.88 -5.90
N VAL A 84 -5.12 -16.81 -7.21
CA VAL A 84 -6.49 -16.74 -7.73
C VAL A 84 -7.26 -18.01 -7.42
N THR A 85 -6.65 -19.19 -7.62
CA THR A 85 -7.30 -20.48 -7.36
C THR A 85 -7.69 -20.61 -5.89
N ARG A 86 -6.77 -20.31 -4.98
CA ARG A 86 -7.02 -20.35 -3.53
C ARG A 86 -8.08 -19.33 -3.10
N CYS A 87 -8.08 -18.13 -3.71
CA CYS A 87 -9.09 -17.13 -3.41
C CYS A 87 -10.49 -17.60 -3.81
N ILE A 88 -10.63 -18.18 -5.00
CA ILE A 88 -11.89 -18.76 -5.48
C ILE A 88 -12.35 -19.92 -4.58
N ASP A 89 -11.46 -20.84 -4.24
CA ASP A 89 -11.83 -21.99 -3.39
C ASP A 89 -12.21 -21.55 -1.97
N SER A 90 -11.52 -20.55 -1.43
CA SER A 90 -11.91 -19.92 -0.16
C SER A 90 -13.29 -19.28 -0.26
N THR A 91 -13.58 -18.55 -1.35
CA THR A 91 -14.89 -17.91 -1.56
C THR A 91 -16.04 -18.93 -1.60
N LYS A 92 -15.84 -20.09 -2.22
CA LYS A 92 -16.86 -21.14 -2.30
C LYS A 92 -17.31 -21.65 -0.94
N VAL A 93 -16.40 -21.68 0.05
CA VAL A 93 -16.67 -22.25 1.37
C VAL A 93 -17.06 -21.22 2.43
N THR A 94 -16.91 -19.91 2.17
CA THR A 94 -17.37 -18.86 3.10
C THR A 94 -18.90 -18.84 3.18
N PRO A 95 -19.47 -18.49 4.35
CA PRO A 95 -20.91 -18.26 4.46
C PRO A 95 -21.33 -17.03 3.62
N GLU A 96 -22.62 -17.02 3.26
CA GLU A 96 -23.22 -15.88 2.58
C GLU A 96 -23.47 -14.74 3.56
N ASP A 97 -23.27 -13.52 3.06
CA ASP A 97 -23.60 -12.28 3.76
C ASP A 97 -24.29 -11.35 2.75
N GLU A 98 -25.52 -10.94 3.03
CA GLU A 98 -26.35 -10.14 2.12
C GLU A 98 -25.70 -8.81 1.71
N TYR A 99 -24.80 -8.29 2.52
CA TYR A 99 -24.07 -7.04 2.27
C TYR A 99 -22.80 -7.22 1.42
N ASN A 100 -22.40 -8.44 1.13
CA ASN A 100 -21.24 -8.70 0.27
C ASN A 100 -21.56 -8.38 -1.19
N SER A 101 -21.07 -7.23 -1.66
CA SER A 101 -21.13 -6.81 -3.07
C SER A 101 -20.04 -5.77 -3.35
N LEU A 102 -19.71 -5.59 -4.63
CA LEU A 102 -19.04 -4.37 -5.08
C LEU A 102 -20.07 -3.22 -5.11
N PRO A 103 -19.61 -1.96 -5.02
CA PRO A 103 -20.47 -0.80 -5.24
C PRO A 103 -21.12 -0.85 -6.63
N ASP A 104 -22.33 -0.30 -6.75
CA ASP A 104 -22.98 -0.18 -8.03
C ASP A 104 -22.16 0.68 -8.99
N GLN A 105 -22.14 0.31 -10.27
CA GLN A 105 -21.34 1.02 -11.28
C GLN A 105 -21.70 2.50 -11.41
N GLU A 106 -22.92 2.88 -11.07
CA GLU A 106 -23.36 4.27 -11.09
C GLU A 106 -22.67 5.13 -10.01
N LEU A 107 -22.22 4.50 -8.94
CA LEU A 107 -21.52 5.14 -7.82
C LEU A 107 -20.02 5.29 -8.09
N HIS A 108 -19.50 4.65 -9.15
CA HIS A 108 -18.09 4.78 -9.49
C HIS A 108 -17.80 6.18 -10.04
N PHE A 109 -16.71 6.77 -9.57
CA PHE A 109 -16.23 8.03 -10.13
C PHE A 109 -15.88 7.83 -11.62
N LYS A 110 -16.44 8.70 -12.47
CA LYS A 110 -16.19 8.70 -13.91
C LYS A 110 -15.43 9.97 -14.27
N GLY A 111 -14.19 9.82 -14.67
CA GLY A 111 -13.34 10.91 -15.09
C GLY A 111 -11.97 10.92 -14.42
N GLU A 112 -11.23 11.97 -14.67
CA GLU A 112 -9.94 12.22 -14.06
C GLU A 112 -10.04 13.45 -13.15
N LYS A 113 -9.50 13.36 -11.95
CA LYS A 113 -9.40 14.48 -11.03
C LYS A 113 -8.01 14.46 -10.40
N ASN A 114 -7.25 15.51 -10.65
CA ASN A 114 -6.00 15.71 -9.91
C ASN A 114 -6.33 16.05 -8.45
N LEU A 115 -6.00 15.15 -7.54
CA LEU A 115 -6.20 15.32 -6.10
C LEU A 115 -4.96 15.88 -5.39
N GLU A 116 -3.88 16.17 -6.17
CA GLU A 116 -2.62 16.70 -5.64
C GLU A 116 -2.03 15.84 -4.50
N LEU A 117 -2.18 14.50 -4.62
CA LEU A 117 -1.75 13.55 -3.59
C LEU A 117 -0.24 13.23 -3.64
N TYR A 118 0.46 13.76 -4.63
CA TYR A 118 1.87 13.48 -4.84
C TYR A 118 2.69 14.76 -4.80
N ASP A 119 3.61 14.81 -3.83
CA ASP A 119 4.62 15.85 -3.73
C ASP A 119 5.94 15.37 -4.36
N ASN A 120 6.46 16.15 -5.30
CA ASN A 120 7.74 15.89 -5.97
C ASN A 120 8.96 16.40 -5.19
N THR A 121 8.76 17.04 -4.05
CA THR A 121 9.87 17.51 -3.23
C THR A 121 10.74 16.31 -2.82
N HIS A 122 12.02 16.42 -3.07
CA HIS A 122 12.98 15.41 -2.68
C HIS A 122 14.00 16.03 -1.74
N LEU A 123 14.04 15.54 -0.51
CA LEU A 123 15.04 15.91 0.49
C LEU A 123 16.14 14.86 0.52
N SER A 124 17.37 15.31 0.49
CA SER A 124 18.52 14.45 0.78
C SER A 124 18.50 13.96 2.23
N ASN A 125 19.23 12.90 2.53
CA ASN A 125 19.31 12.40 3.90
C ASN A 125 19.85 13.44 4.87
N ASP A 126 20.81 14.26 4.44
CA ASP A 126 21.37 15.32 5.27
C ASP A 126 20.33 16.42 5.56
N GLU A 127 19.52 16.80 4.59
CA GLU A 127 18.42 17.75 4.80
C GLU A 127 17.36 17.19 5.75
N LYS A 128 16.97 15.93 5.61
CA LYS A 128 16.05 15.24 6.54
C LYS A 128 16.63 15.26 7.97
N ILE A 129 17.91 14.89 8.12
CA ILE A 129 18.59 14.86 9.43
C ILE A 129 18.67 16.27 10.03
N ASN A 130 19.01 17.27 9.24
CA ASN A 130 19.10 18.64 9.74
C ASN A 130 17.73 19.16 10.19
N PHE A 131 16.69 18.91 9.41
CA PHE A 131 15.32 19.29 9.75
C PHE A 131 14.87 18.71 11.10
N ILE A 132 15.12 17.41 11.35
CA ILE A 132 14.73 16.78 12.62
C ILE A 132 15.65 17.18 13.79
N LYS A 133 16.91 17.53 13.53
CA LYS A 133 17.80 18.11 14.55
C LYS A 133 17.30 19.48 15.03
N GLU A 134 16.88 20.34 14.12
CA GLU A 134 16.31 21.64 14.47
C GLU A 134 15.07 21.46 15.35
N ALA A 135 14.20 20.50 15.04
CA ALA A 135 13.02 20.20 15.84
C ALA A 135 13.39 19.76 17.29
N GLU A 136 14.41 18.91 17.43
CA GLU A 136 14.88 18.49 18.76
C GLU A 136 15.58 19.63 19.50
N GLU A 137 16.31 20.51 18.80
CA GLU A 137 16.95 21.68 19.39
C GLU A 137 15.95 22.68 19.94
N VAL A 138 14.85 22.90 19.23
CA VAL A 138 13.74 23.73 19.73
C VAL A 138 13.18 23.16 21.04
N ALA A 139 13.00 21.85 21.13
CA ALA A 139 12.57 21.22 22.38
C ALA A 139 13.57 21.46 23.53
N PHE A 140 14.87 21.22 23.29
CA PHE A 140 15.91 21.43 24.30
C PHE A 140 16.19 22.90 24.65
N SER A 141 15.69 23.86 23.87
CA SER A 141 15.79 25.27 24.20
C SER A 141 14.93 25.68 25.40
N HIS A 142 14.01 24.80 25.82
CA HIS A 142 13.16 25.05 26.98
C HIS A 142 13.76 24.46 28.25
N ASP A 143 13.98 25.30 29.26
CA ASP A 143 14.70 24.96 30.51
C ASP A 143 14.17 23.74 31.25
N LYS A 144 12.89 23.42 31.09
CA LYS A 144 12.25 22.28 31.79
C LYS A 144 12.36 20.97 31.01
N ILE A 145 12.86 20.99 29.79
CA ILE A 145 13.03 19.79 28.96
C ILE A 145 14.45 19.29 29.11
N VAL A 146 14.62 18.20 29.84
CA VAL A 146 15.93 17.57 30.11
C VAL A 146 16.18 16.36 29.22
N ASN A 147 15.16 15.83 28.55
CA ASN A 147 15.25 14.69 27.66
C ASN A 147 14.11 14.68 26.64
N THR A 148 14.34 14.06 25.48
CA THR A 148 13.34 13.82 24.43
C THR A 148 13.32 12.34 24.07
N ASN A 149 12.23 11.88 23.48
CA ASN A 149 12.19 10.57 22.83
C ASN A 149 12.85 10.59 21.44
N GLY A 150 13.41 11.74 21.06
CA GLY A 150 13.95 11.98 19.72
C GLY A 150 12.98 12.68 18.80
N SER A 151 13.40 12.89 17.57
CA SER A 151 12.56 13.35 16.46
C SER A 151 12.80 12.48 15.23
N GLY A 152 11.81 12.41 14.36
CA GLY A 152 11.86 11.57 13.17
C GLY A 152 11.26 12.23 11.94
N PHE A 153 11.77 11.85 10.79
CA PHE A 153 11.25 12.20 9.48
C PHE A 153 10.82 10.93 8.77
N SER A 154 9.61 10.91 8.25
CA SER A 154 9.07 9.80 7.48
C SER A 154 8.59 10.29 6.12
N GLU A 155 9.02 9.63 5.07
CA GLU A 155 8.57 9.85 3.70
C GLU A 155 8.01 8.53 3.15
N THR A 156 6.85 8.58 2.53
CA THR A 156 6.24 7.41 1.89
C THR A 156 5.75 7.79 0.50
N LYS A 157 6.13 6.96 -0.49
CA LYS A 157 5.64 7.04 -1.87
C LYS A 157 4.94 5.75 -2.21
N SER A 158 3.68 5.85 -2.64
CA SER A 158 2.89 4.70 -3.06
C SER A 158 2.38 4.89 -4.48
N ASN A 159 2.45 3.82 -5.26
CA ASN A 159 1.75 3.69 -6.52
C ASN A 159 0.82 2.48 -6.45
N PHE A 160 -0.44 2.62 -6.86
CA PHE A 160 -1.43 1.56 -6.75
C PHE A 160 -2.49 1.66 -7.85
N ILE A 161 -3.03 0.51 -8.17
CA ILE A 161 -4.14 0.33 -9.11
C ILE A 161 -5.19 -0.58 -8.46
#